data_d2c9c2eecb40682edf270f1914437a0a
#
_entry.id   d2c9c2eecb40682edf270f1914437a0a
#
_cell.length_a   1.000
_cell.length_b   1.000
_cell.length_c   1.000
_cell.angle_alpha   90.00
_cell.angle_beta   90.00
_cell.angle_gamma   90.00
#
_symmetry.space_group_name_H-M   'P 1'
#
loop_
_entity.id
_entity.type
_entity.pdbx_description
1 polymer ?
#
loop_
_entity_poly.entity_id
_entity_poly.type
_entity_poly.pdbx_seq_one_letter_code
_entity_poly.pdbx_strand_id
1 'polypeptide(L)'
;MMDYAGRVREADTYPKLLRLNAREHGSEIALREKDLGLWKPFTWNDYQTRVRNFALGMVELGLARGDVIGIIGDNRPDWVAAEIATHAIGGLSLGLYRDVLDEEAAYLLNYGEAKLVFAEDEEQVDKLLGLADRVPALKHIVYSDARGLRKYDDPRLMSAEQLVEMGRERQQREPALYDRLVDATKGEDVAILCTTSGTTSHPKLAMLAAGRVLRHCAIYLAFDPKGPEDEYVSVLPLP
;
A
#
# COMPACT_ATOMS: atom_id res chain seq x y z
N MET A 1 -14.43 -5.07 -25.96
CA MET A 1 -13.26 -4.25 -25.57
C MET A 1 -13.63 -3.51 -24.28
N MET A 2 -12.83 -3.61 -23.23
CA MET A 2 -13.13 -2.99 -21.93
C MET A 2 -13.04 -1.45 -22.05
N ASP A 3 -14.03 -0.73 -21.53
CA ASP A 3 -13.99 0.75 -21.47
C ASP A 3 -13.17 1.21 -20.26
N TYR A 4 -11.84 1.19 -20.38
CA TYR A 4 -10.94 1.63 -19.31
C TYR A 4 -11.16 3.09 -18.92
N ALA A 5 -11.44 3.96 -19.90
CA ALA A 5 -11.67 5.38 -19.62
C ALA A 5 -12.97 5.60 -18.84
N GLY A 6 -14.03 4.81 -19.14
CA GLY A 6 -15.28 4.81 -18.39
C GLY A 6 -15.07 4.35 -16.96
N ARG A 7 -14.33 3.26 -16.77
CA ARG A 7 -14.03 2.73 -15.43
C ARG A 7 -13.27 3.74 -14.55
N VAL A 8 -12.28 4.44 -15.11
CA VAL A 8 -11.53 5.48 -14.37
C VAL A 8 -12.38 6.72 -14.08
N ARG A 9 -13.40 7.01 -14.90
CA ARG A 9 -14.38 8.07 -14.57
C ARG A 9 -15.32 7.66 -13.45
N GLU A 10 -15.73 6.39 -13.39
CA GLU A 10 -16.57 5.85 -12.30
C GLU A 10 -15.79 5.71 -11.00
N ALA A 11 -14.53 5.27 -11.08
CA ALA A 11 -13.67 4.96 -9.95
C ALA A 11 -12.33 5.69 -10.12
N ASP A 12 -12.29 6.96 -9.74
CA ASP A 12 -11.19 7.89 -9.97
C ASP A 12 -10.02 7.77 -8.98
N THR A 13 -10.11 6.81 -8.02
CA THR A 13 -9.06 6.49 -7.05
C THR A 13 -8.83 4.97 -6.98
N TYR A 14 -7.63 4.56 -6.52
CA TYR A 14 -7.29 3.14 -6.41
C TYR A 14 -8.26 2.34 -5.52
N PRO A 15 -8.65 2.79 -4.31
CA PRO A 15 -9.60 2.05 -3.48
C PRO A 15 -11.00 1.97 -4.09
N LYS A 16 -11.46 3.00 -4.82
CA LYS A 16 -12.73 2.92 -5.56
C LYS A 16 -12.65 1.92 -6.70
N LEU A 17 -11.53 1.88 -7.43
CA LEU A 17 -11.32 0.92 -8.52
C LEU A 17 -11.23 -0.52 -7.98
N LEU A 18 -10.55 -0.73 -6.84
CA LEU A 18 -10.54 -2.03 -6.16
C LEU A 18 -11.96 -2.47 -5.76
N ARG A 19 -12.75 -1.57 -5.17
CA ARG A 19 -14.14 -1.84 -4.80
C ARG A 19 -15.01 -2.19 -6.01
N LEU A 20 -14.81 -1.50 -7.14
CA LEU A 20 -15.49 -1.79 -8.40
C LEU A 20 -15.13 -3.18 -8.89
N ASN A 21 -13.84 -3.53 -8.94
CA ASN A 21 -13.37 -4.85 -9.37
C ASN A 21 -13.89 -5.97 -8.46
N ALA A 22 -13.86 -5.79 -7.13
CA ALA A 22 -14.39 -6.78 -6.20
C ALA A 22 -15.90 -6.99 -6.34
N ARG A 23 -16.66 -5.94 -6.68
CA ARG A 23 -18.10 -6.03 -6.97
C ARG A 23 -18.38 -6.83 -8.25
N GLU A 24 -17.57 -6.64 -9.30
CA GLU A 24 -17.81 -7.23 -10.62
C GLU A 24 -17.16 -8.61 -10.78
N HIS A 25 -15.99 -8.82 -10.17
CA HIS A 25 -15.13 -9.99 -10.35
C HIS A 25 -14.75 -10.67 -9.02
N GLY A 26 -15.55 -10.50 -7.98
CA GLY A 26 -15.20 -10.82 -6.59
C GLY A 26 -14.60 -12.20 -6.35
N SER A 27 -15.08 -13.25 -7.04
CA SER A 27 -14.58 -14.62 -6.92
C SER A 27 -13.44 -14.96 -7.88
N GLU A 28 -13.10 -14.07 -8.81
CA GLU A 28 -12.01 -14.27 -9.76
C GLU A 28 -10.66 -13.97 -9.07
N ILE A 29 -9.57 -14.55 -9.59
CA ILE A 29 -8.23 -14.34 -9.04
C ILE A 29 -7.74 -12.95 -9.42
N ALA A 30 -7.38 -12.16 -8.40
CA ALA A 30 -6.77 -10.84 -8.55
C ALA A 30 -5.25 -10.93 -8.51
N LEU A 31 -4.70 -11.71 -7.59
CA LEU A 31 -3.26 -11.83 -7.34
C LEU A 31 -2.87 -13.29 -7.15
N ARG A 32 -1.63 -13.62 -7.48
CA ARG A 32 -0.99 -14.88 -7.11
C ARG A 32 0.37 -14.61 -6.51
N GLU A 33 0.69 -15.34 -5.47
CA GLU A 33 2.01 -15.35 -4.86
C GLU A 33 2.57 -16.75 -4.86
N LYS A 34 3.87 -16.90 -5.15
CA LYS A 34 4.55 -18.19 -5.02
C LYS A 34 5.26 -18.22 -3.68
N ASP A 35 4.79 -19.12 -2.79
CA ASP A 35 5.40 -19.35 -1.48
C ASP A 35 5.76 -20.82 -1.32
N LEU A 36 7.00 -21.11 -0.92
CA LEU A 36 7.56 -22.46 -0.78
C LEU A 36 7.28 -23.37 -2.00
N GLY A 37 7.33 -22.79 -3.20
CA GLY A 37 7.09 -23.51 -4.45
C GLY A 37 5.62 -23.68 -4.86
N LEU A 38 4.68 -23.31 -4.02
CA LEU A 38 3.24 -23.39 -4.26
C LEU A 38 2.65 -22.03 -4.60
N TRP A 39 1.78 -22.00 -5.62
CA TRP A 39 1.03 -20.80 -5.94
C TRP A 39 -0.17 -20.64 -5.00
N LYS A 40 -0.23 -19.51 -4.31
CA LYS A 40 -1.36 -19.08 -3.47
C LYS A 40 -2.16 -18.04 -4.24
N PRO A 41 -3.41 -18.34 -4.64
CA PRO A 41 -4.28 -17.37 -5.28
C PRO A 41 -4.97 -16.49 -4.22
N PHE A 42 -5.21 -15.23 -4.60
CA PHE A 42 -6.04 -14.27 -3.87
C PHE A 42 -7.12 -13.75 -4.81
N THR A 43 -8.38 -13.89 -4.43
CA THR A 43 -9.50 -13.34 -5.20
C THR A 43 -9.60 -11.82 -5.01
N TRP A 44 -10.40 -11.15 -5.85
CA TRP A 44 -10.69 -9.73 -5.66
C TRP A 44 -11.36 -9.45 -4.31
N ASN A 45 -12.20 -10.37 -3.80
CA ASN A 45 -12.80 -10.29 -2.48
C ASN A 45 -11.76 -10.43 -1.35
N ASP A 46 -10.79 -11.35 -1.49
CA ASP A 46 -9.69 -11.50 -0.53
C ASP A 46 -8.85 -10.24 -0.49
N TYR A 47 -8.48 -9.71 -1.66
CA TYR A 47 -7.70 -8.49 -1.79
C TYR A 47 -8.42 -7.29 -1.17
N GLN A 48 -9.70 -7.06 -1.51
CA GLN A 48 -10.49 -5.98 -0.92
C GLN A 48 -10.62 -6.14 0.61
N THR A 49 -10.82 -7.37 1.09
CA THR A 49 -10.94 -7.65 2.52
C THR A 49 -9.63 -7.34 3.25
N ARG A 50 -8.48 -7.72 2.68
CA ARG A 50 -7.15 -7.40 3.24
C ARG A 50 -6.94 -5.90 3.31
N VAL A 51 -7.20 -5.17 2.20
CA VAL A 51 -7.12 -3.71 2.12
C VAL A 51 -8.02 -3.03 3.15
N ARG A 52 -9.29 -3.44 3.27
CA ARG A 52 -10.21 -2.90 4.26
C ARG A 52 -9.70 -3.07 5.68
N ASN A 53 -9.21 -4.26 6.02
CA ASN A 53 -8.72 -4.53 7.38
C ASN A 53 -7.46 -3.72 7.68
N PHE A 54 -6.52 -3.59 6.74
CA PHE A 54 -5.37 -2.72 6.90
C PHE A 54 -5.78 -1.26 7.08
N ALA A 55 -6.66 -0.73 6.23
CA ALA A 55 -7.14 0.65 6.31
C ALA A 55 -7.79 0.96 7.67
N LEU A 56 -8.67 0.09 8.14
CA LEU A 56 -9.35 0.26 9.42
C LEU A 56 -8.41 0.06 10.61
N GLY A 57 -7.42 -0.85 10.50
CA GLY A 57 -6.35 -0.98 11.49
C GLY A 57 -5.49 0.27 11.59
N MET A 58 -5.12 0.88 10.44
CA MET A 58 -4.41 2.17 10.42
C MET A 58 -5.22 3.28 11.10
N VAL A 59 -6.54 3.35 10.87
CA VAL A 59 -7.42 4.32 11.56
C VAL A 59 -7.42 4.08 13.06
N GLU A 60 -7.42 2.81 13.51
CA GLU A 60 -7.35 2.47 14.94
C GLU A 60 -6.02 2.89 15.56
N LEU A 61 -4.92 2.86 14.82
CA LEU A 61 -3.62 3.41 15.22
C LEU A 61 -3.57 4.95 15.20
N GLY A 62 -4.65 5.62 14.82
CA GLY A 62 -4.74 7.08 14.79
C GLY A 62 -4.22 7.71 13.49
N LEU A 63 -4.02 6.92 12.43
CA LEU A 63 -3.66 7.45 11.12
C LEU A 63 -4.90 8.03 10.42
N ALA A 64 -4.70 9.10 9.67
CA ALA A 64 -5.75 9.88 9.06
C ALA A 64 -5.37 10.36 7.66
N ARG A 65 -6.31 11.03 7.00
CA ARG A 65 -6.08 11.70 5.71
C ARG A 65 -4.86 12.62 5.77
N GLY A 66 -4.00 12.50 4.77
CA GLY A 66 -2.78 13.29 4.63
C GLY A 66 -1.55 12.68 5.32
N ASP A 67 -1.71 11.64 6.12
CA ASP A 67 -0.57 10.96 6.74
C ASP A 67 0.21 10.13 5.71
N VAL A 68 1.53 10.08 5.87
CA VAL A 68 2.40 9.31 5.01
C VAL A 68 2.72 7.96 5.64
N ILE A 69 2.58 6.92 4.83
CA ILE A 69 2.89 5.54 5.16
C ILE A 69 4.00 5.05 4.23
N GLY A 70 5.16 4.71 4.82
CA GLY A 70 6.25 4.07 4.11
C GLY A 70 5.95 2.60 3.84
N ILE A 71 6.44 2.05 2.73
CA ILE A 71 6.34 0.63 2.41
C ILE A 71 7.70 0.17 1.89
N ILE A 72 8.29 -0.87 2.49
CA ILE A 72 9.61 -1.40 2.13
C ILE A 72 9.57 -2.92 2.04
N GLY A 73 9.94 -3.47 0.91
CA GLY A 73 9.95 -4.91 0.66
C GLY A 73 9.82 -5.24 -0.81
N ASP A 74 9.76 -6.55 -1.12
CA ASP A 74 9.54 -7.07 -2.46
C ASP A 74 8.07 -6.94 -2.89
N ASN A 75 7.80 -7.23 -4.16
CA ASN A 75 6.45 -7.24 -4.74
C ASN A 75 5.60 -8.35 -4.15
N ARG A 76 5.00 -8.12 -2.99
CA ARG A 76 4.13 -9.06 -2.29
C ARG A 76 2.68 -8.58 -2.30
N PRO A 77 1.70 -9.48 -2.15
CA PRO A 77 0.29 -9.09 -2.00
C PRO A 77 0.07 -8.08 -0.86
N ASP A 78 0.78 -8.22 0.26
CA ASP A 78 0.69 -7.29 1.39
C ASP A 78 1.25 -5.91 1.07
N TRP A 79 2.28 -5.81 0.21
CA TRP A 79 2.81 -4.53 -0.26
C TRP A 79 1.71 -3.70 -0.96
N VAL A 80 1.06 -4.30 -1.97
CA VAL A 80 -0.01 -3.61 -2.72
C VAL A 80 -1.26 -3.40 -1.86
N ALA A 81 -1.55 -4.32 -0.92
CA ALA A 81 -2.67 -4.15 0.01
C ALA A 81 -2.43 -2.97 0.96
N ALA A 82 -1.21 -2.80 1.49
CA ALA A 82 -0.82 -1.68 2.34
C ALA A 82 -0.91 -0.35 1.59
N GLU A 83 -0.46 -0.30 0.33
CA GLU A 83 -0.56 0.89 -0.51
C GLU A 83 -2.02 1.32 -0.72
N ILE A 84 -2.88 0.40 -1.19
CA ILE A 84 -4.29 0.74 -1.44
C ILE A 84 -5.03 1.06 -0.13
N ALA A 85 -4.67 0.41 0.98
CA ALA A 85 -5.21 0.72 2.31
C ALA A 85 -4.85 2.14 2.76
N THR A 86 -3.60 2.55 2.52
CA THR A 86 -3.14 3.93 2.74
C THR A 86 -4.01 4.92 1.94
N HIS A 87 -4.22 4.65 0.67
CA HIS A 87 -5.06 5.51 -0.17
C HIS A 87 -6.53 5.49 0.25
N ALA A 88 -7.04 4.38 0.81
CA ALA A 88 -8.43 4.29 1.29
C ALA A 88 -8.72 5.22 2.46
N ILE A 89 -7.74 5.49 3.32
CA ILE A 89 -7.85 6.48 4.40
C ILE A 89 -7.50 7.91 3.94
N GLY A 90 -7.16 8.09 2.66
CA GLY A 90 -6.72 9.37 2.10
C GLY A 90 -5.28 9.72 2.47
N GLY A 91 -4.48 8.74 2.89
CA GLY A 91 -3.04 8.87 3.13
C GLY A 91 -2.23 8.81 1.84
N LEU A 92 -0.91 9.03 1.96
CA LEU A 92 0.06 9.01 0.88
C LEU A 92 1.03 7.83 1.08
N SER A 93 1.19 6.97 0.06
CA SER A 93 2.21 5.93 0.09
C SER A 93 3.58 6.49 -0.28
N LEU A 94 4.62 6.04 0.40
CA LEU A 94 6.02 6.28 0.11
C LEU A 94 6.73 4.93 -0.04
N GLY A 95 6.91 4.47 -1.27
CA GLY A 95 7.66 3.25 -1.55
C GLY A 95 9.16 3.48 -1.35
N LEU A 96 9.80 2.52 -0.65
CA LEU A 96 11.24 2.47 -0.52
C LEU A 96 11.76 1.17 -1.13
N TYR A 97 12.84 1.25 -1.88
CA TYR A 97 13.50 0.06 -2.38
C TYR A 97 14.04 -0.79 -1.23
N ARG A 98 13.96 -2.10 -1.36
CA ARG A 98 14.43 -3.05 -0.35
C ARG A 98 15.90 -2.85 0.03
N ASP A 99 16.74 -2.53 -0.97
CA ASP A 99 18.18 -2.31 -0.85
C ASP A 99 18.56 -0.85 -0.56
N VAL A 100 17.60 0.02 -0.22
CA VAL A 100 17.86 1.41 0.13
C VAL A 100 18.83 1.49 1.31
N LEU A 101 19.83 2.37 1.20
CA LEU A 101 20.80 2.60 2.27
C LEU A 101 20.16 3.32 3.47
N ASP A 102 20.65 3.05 4.67
CA ASP A 102 20.11 3.60 5.93
C ASP A 102 20.01 5.14 5.91
N GLU A 103 21.02 5.81 5.38
CA GLU A 103 21.05 7.27 5.26
C GLU A 103 19.94 7.80 4.37
N GLU A 104 19.71 7.14 3.23
CA GLU A 104 18.69 7.51 2.28
C GLU A 104 17.28 7.16 2.82
N ALA A 105 17.13 5.99 3.45
CA ALA A 105 15.88 5.61 4.10
C ALA A 105 15.48 6.62 5.19
N ALA A 106 16.41 6.99 6.07
CA ALA A 106 16.18 8.01 7.10
C ALA A 106 15.79 9.36 6.49
N TYR A 107 16.50 9.77 5.41
CA TYR A 107 16.20 11.00 4.71
C TYR A 107 14.78 10.99 4.12
N LEU A 108 14.42 9.95 3.37
CA LEU A 108 13.13 9.83 2.70
C LEU A 108 11.96 9.76 3.69
N LEU A 109 12.11 8.98 4.77
CA LEU A 109 11.10 8.85 5.81
C LEU A 109 10.88 10.17 6.57
N ASN A 110 11.95 10.94 6.84
CA ASN A 110 11.84 12.27 7.44
C ASN A 110 11.26 13.29 6.47
N TYR A 111 11.70 13.29 5.21
CA TYR A 111 11.23 14.23 4.19
C TYR A 111 9.75 14.03 3.89
N GLY A 112 9.29 12.79 3.90
CA GLY A 112 7.87 12.44 3.79
C GLY A 112 7.08 12.55 5.09
N GLU A 113 7.74 12.71 6.25
CA GLU A 113 7.11 12.68 7.58
C GLU A 113 6.33 11.38 7.83
N ALA A 114 6.91 10.23 7.43
CA ALA A 114 6.25 8.93 7.53
C ALA A 114 5.96 8.56 8.99
N LYS A 115 4.69 8.26 9.29
CA LYS A 115 4.23 7.89 10.64
C LYS A 115 4.19 6.39 10.89
N LEU A 116 4.00 5.61 9.83
CA LEU A 116 3.99 4.16 9.84
C LEU A 116 4.82 3.65 8.67
N VAL A 117 5.51 2.52 8.84
CA VAL A 117 6.15 1.80 7.74
C VAL A 117 5.68 0.35 7.75
N PHE A 118 5.22 -0.14 6.60
CA PHE A 118 5.09 -1.56 6.33
C PHE A 118 6.44 -2.11 5.90
N ALA A 119 6.92 -3.14 6.61
CA ALA A 119 8.16 -3.85 6.34
C ALA A 119 7.87 -5.30 5.94
N GLU A 120 8.59 -5.84 4.97
CA GLU A 120 8.36 -7.22 4.57
C GLU A 120 8.81 -8.21 5.66
N ASP A 121 10.05 -8.12 6.11
CA ASP A 121 10.73 -9.14 6.89
C ASP A 121 11.67 -8.57 7.98
N GLU A 122 12.40 -9.48 8.66
CA GLU A 122 13.36 -9.15 9.72
C GLU A 122 14.43 -8.16 9.25
N GLU A 123 14.96 -8.29 8.04
CA GLU A 123 15.99 -7.38 7.49
C GLU A 123 15.50 -5.94 7.45
N GLN A 124 14.27 -5.73 6.98
CA GLN A 124 13.69 -4.40 6.89
C GLN A 124 13.29 -3.86 8.27
N VAL A 125 12.84 -4.73 9.17
CA VAL A 125 12.56 -4.36 10.57
C VAL A 125 13.83 -3.90 11.27
N ASP A 126 14.94 -4.63 11.14
CA ASP A 126 16.24 -4.27 11.74
C ASP A 126 16.71 -2.91 11.24
N LYS A 127 16.63 -2.67 9.91
CA LYS A 127 16.93 -1.38 9.31
C LYS A 127 16.12 -0.26 9.95
N LEU A 128 14.80 -0.41 10.05
CA LEU A 128 13.90 0.62 10.59
C LEU A 128 14.12 0.86 12.07
N LEU A 129 14.36 -0.18 12.88
CA LEU A 129 14.68 -0.06 14.31
C LEU A 129 16.03 0.64 14.52
N GLY A 130 17.03 0.35 13.67
CA GLY A 130 18.32 1.04 13.67
C GLY A 130 18.22 2.53 13.32
N LEU A 131 17.17 2.95 12.62
CA LEU A 131 16.91 4.35 12.23
C LEU A 131 15.97 5.09 13.20
N ALA A 132 15.44 4.43 14.23
CA ALA A 132 14.34 4.93 15.04
C ALA A 132 14.61 6.30 15.69
N ASP A 133 15.82 6.53 16.18
CA ASP A 133 16.20 7.82 16.80
C ASP A 133 16.37 8.94 15.76
N ARG A 134 16.48 8.57 14.48
CA ARG A 134 16.71 9.47 13.36
C ARG A 134 15.43 9.82 12.60
N VAL A 135 14.34 9.08 12.86
CA VAL A 135 13.02 9.27 12.20
C VAL A 135 11.94 9.50 13.28
N PRO A 136 11.91 10.67 13.92
CA PRO A 136 11.05 10.92 15.11
C PRO A 136 9.54 10.87 14.80
N ALA A 137 9.13 11.01 13.53
CA ALA A 137 7.73 10.90 13.13
C ALA A 137 7.24 9.44 13.09
N LEU A 138 8.15 8.46 12.93
CA LEU A 138 7.82 7.04 12.81
C LEU A 138 7.34 6.47 14.15
N LYS A 139 6.06 6.13 14.21
CA LYS A 139 5.40 5.62 15.42
C LYS A 139 5.10 4.13 15.36
N HIS A 140 4.91 3.58 14.15
CA HIS A 140 4.50 2.20 13.96
C HIS A 140 5.31 1.54 12.84
N ILE A 141 5.73 0.30 13.08
CA ILE A 141 6.38 -0.58 12.10
C ILE A 141 5.53 -1.84 12.02
N VAL A 142 4.92 -2.10 10.87
CA VAL A 142 4.10 -3.29 10.62
C VAL A 142 4.88 -4.26 9.75
N TYR A 143 5.10 -5.49 10.20
CA TYR A 143 5.80 -6.50 9.42
C TYR A 143 4.86 -7.59 8.88
N SER A 144 5.14 -8.07 7.66
CA SER A 144 4.35 -9.14 7.01
C SER A 144 4.88 -10.52 7.35
N ASP A 145 6.21 -10.72 7.34
CA ASP A 145 6.86 -12.00 7.65
C ASP A 145 7.37 -12.01 9.09
N ALA A 146 6.81 -12.89 9.91
CA ALA A 146 7.17 -13.02 11.33
C ALA A 146 8.43 -13.87 11.59
N ARG A 147 9.06 -14.43 10.55
CA ARG A 147 10.28 -15.23 10.70
C ARG A 147 11.42 -14.36 11.24
N GLY A 148 12.12 -14.87 12.25
CA GLY A 148 13.20 -14.14 12.93
C GLY A 148 12.71 -13.21 14.06
N LEU A 149 11.52 -12.66 13.98
CA LEU A 149 11.04 -11.57 14.86
C LEU A 149 10.51 -11.97 16.24
N ARG A 150 10.57 -13.24 16.63
CA ARG A 150 9.97 -13.74 17.90
C ARG A 150 10.55 -13.11 19.17
N LYS A 151 11.77 -12.56 19.12
CA LYS A 151 12.49 -12.01 20.28
C LYS A 151 12.49 -10.48 20.31
N TYR A 152 11.85 -9.86 19.33
CA TYR A 152 11.79 -8.40 19.27
C TYR A 152 10.73 -7.88 20.23
N ASP A 153 11.11 -6.93 21.06
CA ASP A 153 10.26 -6.31 22.08
C ASP A 153 10.36 -4.77 21.95
N ASP A 154 9.88 -4.26 20.81
CA ASP A 154 9.78 -2.82 20.55
C ASP A 154 8.30 -2.43 20.47
N PRO A 155 7.83 -1.44 21.25
CA PRO A 155 6.41 -1.09 21.31
C PRO A 155 5.84 -0.52 20.00
N ARG A 156 6.69 -0.13 19.05
CA ARG A 156 6.27 0.33 17.71
C ARG A 156 6.01 -0.82 16.75
N LEU A 157 6.52 -2.03 17.08
CA LEU A 157 6.52 -3.18 16.21
C LEU A 157 5.23 -3.99 16.37
N MET A 158 4.57 -4.32 15.26
CA MET A 158 3.42 -5.23 15.23
C MET A 158 3.39 -6.03 13.93
N SER A 159 2.74 -7.19 13.97
CA SER A 159 2.53 -7.99 12.74
C SER A 159 1.37 -7.44 11.91
N ALA A 160 1.39 -7.70 10.60
CA ALA A 160 0.29 -7.42 9.69
C ALA A 160 -1.01 -8.11 10.15
N GLU A 161 -0.92 -9.31 10.75
CA GLU A 161 -2.08 -10.01 11.28
C GLU A 161 -2.70 -9.32 12.51
N GLN A 162 -1.88 -8.71 13.39
CA GLN A 162 -2.39 -7.87 14.48
C GLN A 162 -3.12 -6.65 13.94
N LEU A 163 -2.57 -6.00 12.91
CA LEU A 163 -3.24 -4.88 12.24
C LEU A 163 -4.56 -5.31 11.59
N VAL A 164 -4.61 -6.50 10.97
CA VAL A 164 -5.83 -7.08 10.40
C VAL A 164 -6.89 -7.27 11.48
N GLU A 165 -6.52 -7.79 12.65
CA GLU A 165 -7.48 -8.03 13.74
C GLU A 165 -8.04 -6.70 14.28
N MET A 166 -7.19 -5.69 14.49
CA MET A 166 -7.65 -4.34 14.85
C MET A 166 -8.66 -3.80 13.82
N GLY A 167 -8.39 -4.00 12.53
CA GLY A 167 -9.29 -3.60 11.45
C GLY A 167 -10.61 -4.36 11.45
N ARG A 168 -10.60 -5.66 11.74
CA ARG A 168 -11.82 -6.47 11.88
C ARG A 168 -12.70 -5.99 13.02
N GLU A 169 -12.09 -5.75 14.19
CA GLU A 169 -12.79 -5.20 15.34
C GLU A 169 -13.39 -3.83 15.05
N ARG A 170 -12.63 -2.97 14.36
CA ARG A 170 -13.10 -1.65 13.93
C ARG A 170 -14.29 -1.77 12.96
N GLN A 171 -14.22 -2.70 12.00
CA GLN A 171 -15.31 -2.97 11.07
C GLN A 171 -16.57 -3.44 11.79
N GLN A 172 -16.47 -4.27 12.83
CA GLN A 172 -17.62 -4.70 13.62
C GLN A 172 -18.27 -3.56 14.39
N ARG A 173 -17.45 -2.66 14.96
CA ARG A 173 -17.92 -1.48 15.71
C ARG A 173 -18.56 -0.43 14.80
N GLU A 174 -18.07 -0.28 13.58
CA GLU A 174 -18.52 0.76 12.65
C GLU A 174 -18.53 0.24 11.20
N PRO A 175 -19.53 -0.58 10.81
CA PRO A 175 -19.54 -1.29 9.52
C PRO A 175 -19.47 -0.38 8.28
N ALA A 176 -19.96 0.86 8.35
CA ALA A 176 -19.98 1.80 7.22
C ALA A 176 -18.71 2.66 7.12
N LEU A 177 -17.75 2.52 8.05
CA LEU A 177 -16.60 3.44 8.11
C LEU A 177 -15.72 3.32 6.86
N TYR A 178 -15.37 2.09 6.46
CA TYR A 178 -14.51 1.88 5.30
C TYR A 178 -15.10 2.49 4.02
N ASP A 179 -16.39 2.26 3.76
CA ASP A 179 -17.04 2.81 2.57
C ASP A 179 -17.05 4.34 2.59
N ARG A 180 -17.33 4.97 3.75
CA ARG A 180 -17.25 6.43 3.88
C ARG A 180 -15.85 6.98 3.63
N LEU A 181 -14.80 6.28 4.09
CA LEU A 181 -13.41 6.67 3.85
C LEU A 181 -13.09 6.61 2.35
N VAL A 182 -13.43 5.50 1.69
CA VAL A 182 -13.24 5.31 0.24
C VAL A 182 -14.02 6.38 -0.55
N ASP A 183 -15.28 6.63 -0.20
CA ASP A 183 -16.12 7.63 -0.89
C ASP A 183 -15.59 9.06 -0.74
N ALA A 184 -14.91 9.34 0.38
CA ALA A 184 -14.27 10.63 0.62
C ALA A 184 -12.99 10.87 -0.19
N THR A 185 -12.38 9.83 -0.80
CA THR A 185 -11.20 9.98 -1.66
C THR A 185 -11.56 10.61 -3.00
N LYS A 186 -10.65 11.36 -3.58
CA LYS A 186 -10.85 12.07 -4.85
C LYS A 186 -9.68 11.86 -5.80
N GLY A 187 -9.94 11.88 -7.10
CA GLY A 187 -8.90 11.70 -8.13
C GLY A 187 -7.81 12.78 -8.12
N GLU A 188 -8.07 13.95 -7.55
CA GLU A 188 -7.07 15.01 -7.33
C GLU A 188 -6.22 14.82 -6.07
N ASP A 189 -6.59 13.90 -5.16
CA ASP A 189 -5.79 13.60 -3.98
C ASP A 189 -4.42 13.06 -4.41
N VAL A 190 -3.35 13.57 -3.78
CA VAL A 190 -2.03 12.97 -3.91
C VAL A 190 -2.07 11.61 -3.22
N ALA A 191 -1.74 10.57 -3.95
CA ALA A 191 -1.77 9.20 -3.44
C ALA A 191 -0.35 8.64 -3.22
N ILE A 192 0.57 8.94 -4.14
CA ILE A 192 1.92 8.36 -4.14
C ILE A 192 2.96 9.46 -4.06
N LEU A 193 3.93 9.27 -3.17
CA LEU A 193 5.19 9.99 -3.13
C LEU A 193 6.26 9.12 -3.79
N CYS A 194 6.66 9.48 -5.00
CA CYS A 194 7.61 8.71 -5.79
C CYS A 194 8.98 9.37 -5.77
N THR A 195 10.03 8.61 -5.46
CA THR A 195 11.40 9.10 -5.50
C THR A 195 11.82 9.40 -6.93
N THR A 196 12.52 10.51 -7.12
CA THR A 196 13.09 10.89 -8.41
C THR A 196 14.61 11.02 -8.30
N SER A 197 15.33 10.54 -9.32
CA SER A 197 16.76 10.79 -9.46
C SER A 197 16.96 12.28 -9.72
N GLY A 198 17.11 13.08 -8.66
CA GLY A 198 17.39 14.50 -8.78
C GLY A 198 18.81 14.75 -9.29
N THR A 199 19.02 15.87 -10.00
CA THR A 199 20.35 16.40 -10.32
C THR A 199 21.06 16.98 -9.09
N THR A 200 20.43 16.94 -7.91
CA THR A 200 20.92 17.41 -6.61
C THR A 200 21.37 16.22 -5.76
N SER A 201 22.14 16.48 -4.70
CA SER A 201 22.72 15.46 -3.80
C SER A 201 21.69 14.57 -3.07
N HIS A 202 20.42 14.95 -3.04
CA HIS A 202 19.37 14.18 -2.39
C HIS A 202 18.18 13.96 -3.33
N PRO A 203 17.53 12.77 -3.30
CA PRO A 203 16.32 12.48 -4.08
C PRO A 203 15.19 13.42 -3.67
N LYS A 204 14.29 13.70 -4.62
CA LYS A 204 13.07 14.47 -4.41
C LYS A 204 11.87 13.52 -4.44
N LEU A 205 10.78 13.93 -3.80
CA LEU A 205 9.51 13.21 -3.85
C LEU A 205 8.56 13.89 -4.85
N ALA A 206 8.28 13.21 -5.96
CA ALA A 206 7.22 13.61 -6.87
C ALA A 206 5.87 13.23 -6.28
N MET A 207 4.93 14.18 -6.27
CA MET A 207 3.57 13.97 -5.79
C MET A 207 2.66 13.53 -6.94
N LEU A 208 2.17 12.30 -6.89
CA LEU A 208 1.34 11.71 -7.94
C LEU A 208 -0.13 11.65 -7.48
N ALA A 209 -1.01 12.38 -8.18
CA ALA A 209 -2.43 12.33 -7.91
C ALA A 209 -3.05 11.05 -8.49
N ALA A 210 -3.91 10.36 -7.71
CA ALA A 210 -4.51 9.07 -8.05
C ALA A 210 -5.18 9.07 -9.43
N GLY A 211 -6.05 10.01 -9.71
CA GLY A 211 -6.77 10.08 -10.97
C GLY A 211 -5.89 10.43 -12.17
N ARG A 212 -4.73 11.07 -11.97
CA ARG A 212 -3.76 11.30 -13.06
C ARG A 212 -3.09 10.00 -13.47
N VAL A 213 -2.62 9.22 -12.49
CA VAL A 213 -1.99 7.92 -12.76
C VAL A 213 -2.98 6.97 -13.41
N LEU A 214 -4.20 6.84 -12.85
CA LEU A 214 -5.24 5.97 -13.41
C LEU A 214 -5.63 6.35 -14.85
N ARG A 215 -5.75 7.65 -15.16
CA ARG A 215 -5.99 8.09 -16.56
C ARG A 215 -4.82 7.74 -17.46
N HIS A 216 -3.58 7.88 -16.99
CA HIS A 216 -2.42 7.47 -17.77
C HIS A 216 -2.42 5.96 -18.04
N CYS A 217 -2.74 5.14 -17.05
CA CYS A 217 -2.91 3.70 -17.21
C CYS A 217 -4.03 3.37 -18.23
N ALA A 218 -5.18 4.07 -18.17
CA ALA A 218 -6.25 3.87 -19.11
C ALA A 218 -5.86 4.20 -20.57
N ILE A 219 -5.05 5.26 -20.76
CA ILE A 219 -4.49 5.59 -22.09
C ILE A 219 -3.55 4.49 -22.57
N TYR A 220 -2.63 4.02 -21.71
CA TYR A 220 -1.72 2.93 -22.05
C TYR A 220 -2.50 1.66 -22.47
N LEU A 221 -3.50 1.27 -21.68
CA LEU A 221 -4.34 0.10 -21.95
C LEU A 221 -5.22 0.24 -23.21
N ALA A 222 -5.43 1.47 -23.71
CA ALA A 222 -6.10 1.68 -25.01
C ALA A 222 -5.20 1.31 -26.20
N PHE A 223 -3.86 1.41 -26.03
CA PHE A 223 -2.88 1.01 -27.07
C PHE A 223 -2.44 -0.45 -26.94
N ASP A 224 -2.34 -0.96 -25.71
CA ASP A 224 -2.00 -2.34 -25.41
C ASP A 224 -3.06 -2.97 -24.50
N PRO A 225 -4.22 -3.35 -25.07
CA PRO A 225 -5.36 -3.81 -24.30
C PRO A 225 -5.04 -5.08 -23.50
N LYS A 226 -5.38 -5.05 -22.21
CA LYS A 226 -5.34 -6.21 -21.32
C LYS A 226 -6.76 -6.54 -20.87
N GLY A 227 -7.05 -7.80 -20.68
CA GLY A 227 -8.35 -8.28 -20.25
C GLY A 227 -8.26 -9.20 -19.03
N PRO A 228 -9.39 -9.73 -18.55
CA PRO A 228 -9.42 -10.66 -17.42
C PRO A 228 -8.64 -11.96 -17.65
N GLU A 229 -8.41 -12.32 -18.94
CA GLU A 229 -7.66 -13.52 -19.34
C GLU A 229 -6.13 -13.31 -19.34
N ASP A 230 -5.67 -12.06 -19.25
CA ASP A 230 -4.26 -11.74 -19.28
C ASP A 230 -3.64 -11.87 -17.89
N GLU A 231 -2.46 -12.47 -17.82
CA GLU A 231 -1.66 -12.56 -16.60
C GLU A 231 -0.44 -11.64 -16.69
N TYR A 232 -0.15 -10.96 -15.60
CA TYR A 232 0.99 -10.07 -15.49
C TYR A 232 1.95 -10.55 -14.41
N VAL A 233 3.24 -10.65 -14.75
CA VAL A 233 4.29 -10.95 -13.78
C VAL A 233 4.93 -9.65 -13.30
N SER A 234 4.75 -9.32 -12.02
CA SER A 234 5.35 -8.13 -11.40
C SER A 234 6.82 -8.41 -11.10
N VAL A 235 7.72 -7.98 -11.99
CA VAL A 235 9.17 -8.18 -11.85
C VAL A 235 9.94 -6.90 -11.51
N LEU A 236 9.41 -5.74 -11.86
CA LEU A 236 10.02 -4.47 -11.50
C LEU A 236 9.64 -4.14 -10.06
N PRO A 237 10.59 -3.67 -9.22
CA PRO A 237 10.27 -3.24 -7.86
C PRO A 237 9.14 -2.19 -7.87
N LEU A 238 8.23 -2.33 -6.93
CA LEU A 238 7.23 -1.29 -6.68
C LEU A 238 7.92 -0.11 -6.00
N PRO A 239 7.68 1.12 -6.46
CA PRO A 239 8.34 2.31 -5.95
C PRO A 239 7.84 2.72 -4.57
#